data_da3ac6dbb18d37c11d01268aec4cec89
#
_entry.id   da3ac6dbb18d37c11d01268aec4cec89
#
_cell.length_a   1.000
_cell.length_b   1.000
_cell.length_c   1.000
_cell.angle_alpha   90.00
_cell.angle_beta   90.00
_cell.angle_gamma   90.00
#
_symmetry.space_group_name_H-M   'P 1'
#
loop_
_entity.id
_entity.type
_entity.pdbx_description
1 polymer ?
#
loop_
_entity_poly.entity_id
_entity_poly.type
_entity_poly.pdbx_seq_one_letter_code
_entity_poly.pdbx_strand_id
1 'polypeptide(L)'
;TEIYHAGLTRLFNNGRGKISLLYKHSRSENPASYANAAPFIYVGDGSVKEIDGFKLGTNSYVPQNGSFPYMDVRDGKMKTWNLGDGSENRANEIALISDYRFRNDLLWKFNLKYMDAPRANYVDFGGSTISEVTANDGFTLSNGDPYEGLAEGRRTWLHVGKVKNFLITSEL
;
A
#
# COMPACT_ATOMS: atom_id res chain seq x y z
N THR A 1 -7.85 2.45 8.63
CA THR A 1 -6.78 1.66 9.28
C THR A 1 -7.34 0.96 10.49
N GLU A 2 -7.05 -0.34 10.61
CA GLU A 2 -7.45 -1.18 11.73
C GLU A 2 -6.19 -1.80 12.34
N ILE A 3 -6.10 -1.82 13.67
CA ILE A 3 -5.00 -2.44 14.38
C ILE A 3 -5.57 -3.15 15.61
N TYR A 4 -5.29 -4.45 15.70
CA TYR A 4 -5.67 -5.29 16.83
C TYR A 4 -4.42 -5.87 17.48
N HIS A 5 -4.37 -5.81 18.80
CA HIS A 5 -3.30 -6.41 19.60
C HIS A 5 -3.92 -7.33 20.64
N ALA A 6 -3.33 -8.50 20.81
CA ALA A 6 -3.65 -9.42 21.89
C ALA A 6 -2.35 -9.97 22.48
N GLY A 7 -2.35 -10.20 23.78
CA GLY A 7 -1.17 -10.75 24.45
C GLY A 7 -1.52 -11.57 25.67
N LEU A 8 -0.78 -12.65 25.88
CA LEU A 8 -0.84 -13.50 27.06
C LEU A 8 0.55 -13.60 27.66
N THR A 9 0.66 -13.29 28.93
CA THR A 9 1.93 -13.39 29.67
C THR A 9 1.79 -14.32 30.85
N ARG A 10 2.77 -15.20 31.04
CA ARG A 10 2.89 -16.10 32.20
C ARG A 10 4.25 -15.91 32.87
N LEU A 11 4.20 -15.76 34.18
CA LEU A 11 5.38 -15.87 35.02
C LEU A 11 5.51 -17.29 35.50
N PHE A 12 6.74 -17.78 35.65
CA PHE A 12 7.02 -19.11 36.14
C PHE A 12 8.30 -19.13 37.00
N ASN A 13 8.52 -20.21 37.71
CA ASN A 13 9.67 -20.40 38.54
C ASN A 13 9.86 -19.26 39.57
N ASN A 14 8.79 -18.96 40.35
CA ASN A 14 8.75 -17.88 41.35
C ASN A 14 9.12 -16.48 40.78
N GLY A 15 8.70 -16.18 39.58
CA GLY A 15 8.97 -14.90 38.92
C GLY A 15 10.32 -14.76 38.23
N ARG A 16 11.14 -15.82 38.25
CA ARG A 16 12.46 -15.83 37.57
C ARG A 16 12.34 -15.99 36.07
N GLY A 17 11.24 -16.53 35.58
CA GLY A 17 10.94 -16.69 34.17
C GLY A 17 9.66 -15.98 33.82
N LYS A 18 9.67 -15.41 32.62
CA LYS A 18 8.52 -14.77 31.95
C LYS A 18 8.43 -15.28 30.54
N ILE A 19 7.24 -15.60 30.07
CA ILE A 19 6.95 -15.92 28.69
C ILE A 19 5.71 -15.16 28.26
N SER A 20 5.79 -14.53 27.10
CA SER A 20 4.70 -13.74 26.51
C SER A 20 4.45 -14.18 25.08
N LEU A 21 3.21 -14.50 24.77
CA LEU A 21 2.73 -14.70 23.41
C LEU A 21 1.96 -13.46 23.00
N LEU A 22 2.38 -12.84 21.91
CA LEU A 22 1.79 -11.61 21.38
C LEU A 22 1.27 -11.86 19.97
N TYR A 23 0.12 -11.31 19.68
CA TYR A 23 -0.45 -11.26 18.34
C TYR A 23 -0.75 -9.82 17.96
N LYS A 24 -0.42 -9.46 16.73
CA LYS A 24 -0.77 -8.18 16.14
C LYS A 24 -1.35 -8.41 14.75
N HIS A 25 -2.51 -7.80 14.51
CA HIS A 25 -3.09 -7.64 13.18
C HIS A 25 -3.12 -6.17 12.83
N SER A 26 -2.74 -5.82 11.61
CA SER A 26 -2.92 -4.49 11.06
C SER A 26 -3.44 -4.57 9.64
N ARG A 27 -4.36 -3.67 9.30
CA ARG A 27 -4.87 -3.47 7.96
C ARG A 27 -5.00 -1.98 7.71
N SER A 28 -4.48 -1.53 6.59
CA SER A 28 -4.71 -0.18 6.11
C SER A 28 -5.14 -0.22 4.66
N GLU A 29 -6.19 0.51 4.36
CA GLU A 29 -6.67 0.80 3.01
C GLU A 29 -6.50 2.28 2.79
N ASN A 30 -5.84 2.63 1.71
CA ASN A 30 -5.63 4.01 1.32
C ASN A 30 -6.15 4.18 -0.10
N PRO A 31 -6.85 5.28 -0.40
CA PRO A 31 -7.16 5.59 -1.79
C PRO A 31 -5.86 5.61 -2.59
N ALA A 32 -5.95 5.26 -3.85
CA ALA A 32 -4.83 5.40 -4.75
C ALA A 32 -4.39 6.86 -4.69
N SER A 33 -3.24 7.12 -4.14
CA SER A 33 -2.72 8.47 -4.17
C SER A 33 -1.22 8.44 -4.11
N TYR A 34 -0.61 9.10 -5.01
CA TYR A 34 0.61 9.83 -4.71
C TYR A 34 0.56 11.13 -5.49
N ALA A 35 0.61 12.26 -4.76
CA ALA A 35 0.94 13.57 -5.28
C ALA A 35 0.34 13.86 -6.66
N ASN A 36 -0.88 13.42 -6.89
CA ASN A 36 -1.57 13.73 -8.14
C ASN A 36 -2.02 15.17 -8.05
N ALA A 37 -1.07 16.05 -8.35
CA ALA A 37 -1.40 17.44 -8.60
C ALA A 37 -2.46 17.50 -9.70
N ALA A 38 -3.31 18.49 -9.65
CA ALA A 38 -4.19 18.79 -10.78
C ALA A 38 -3.33 18.92 -12.05
N PRO A 39 -3.80 18.41 -13.19
CA PRO A 39 -3.11 18.60 -14.47
C PRO A 39 -2.96 20.08 -14.78
N PHE A 40 -1.90 20.44 -15.48
CA PHE A 40 -1.62 21.81 -15.86
C PHE A 40 -0.94 21.87 -17.22
N ILE A 41 -0.99 23.04 -17.84
CA ILE A 41 -0.27 23.32 -19.08
C ILE A 41 1.01 24.08 -18.76
N TYR A 42 2.16 23.57 -19.20
CA TYR A 42 3.43 24.25 -19.08
C TYR A 42 3.57 25.30 -20.19
N VAL A 43 3.82 26.55 -19.81
CA VAL A 43 3.86 27.67 -20.75
C VAL A 43 5.23 27.90 -21.36
N GLY A 44 6.30 27.32 -20.77
CA GLY A 44 7.65 27.38 -21.35
C GLY A 44 8.56 28.44 -20.73
N ASP A 45 8.06 29.33 -19.90
CA ASP A 45 8.79 30.41 -19.22
C ASP A 45 9.04 30.14 -17.73
N GLY A 46 8.80 28.89 -17.28
CA GLY A 46 8.81 28.50 -15.87
C GLY A 46 7.46 28.64 -15.18
N SER A 47 6.46 29.20 -15.88
CA SER A 47 5.08 29.29 -15.37
C SER A 47 4.21 28.15 -15.86
N VAL A 48 3.10 27.93 -15.15
CA VAL A 48 2.08 26.94 -15.49
C VAL A 48 0.71 27.61 -15.58
N LYS A 49 -0.12 27.09 -16.48
CA LYS A 49 -1.50 27.53 -16.66
C LYS A 49 -2.45 26.45 -16.16
N GLU A 50 -3.44 26.84 -15.39
CA GLU A 50 -4.54 25.96 -14.98
C GLU A 50 -5.39 25.52 -16.17
N ILE A 51 -5.93 24.30 -16.08
CA ILE A 51 -6.94 23.78 -17.00
C ILE A 51 -8.30 24.04 -16.37
N ASP A 52 -9.27 24.39 -17.17
CA ASP A 52 -10.63 24.62 -16.69
C ASP A 52 -11.17 23.43 -15.90
N GLY A 53 -11.69 23.71 -14.71
CA GLY A 53 -12.17 22.70 -13.77
C GLY A 53 -11.11 22.13 -12.84
N PHE A 54 -9.82 22.45 -13.01
CA PHE A 54 -8.73 21.98 -12.13
C PHE A 54 -7.94 23.15 -11.56
N LYS A 55 -8.02 23.31 -10.24
CA LYS A 55 -7.28 24.34 -9.52
C LYS A 55 -6.01 23.77 -8.95
N LEU A 56 -4.87 24.32 -9.34
CA LEU A 56 -3.54 23.93 -8.83
C LEU A 56 -3.45 24.08 -7.31
N GLY A 57 -2.82 23.11 -6.67
CA GLY A 57 -2.65 23.08 -5.22
C GLY A 57 -3.91 22.78 -4.40
N THR A 58 -5.09 22.69 -5.05
CA THR A 58 -6.36 22.43 -4.38
C THR A 58 -7.01 21.15 -4.84
N ASN A 59 -7.05 20.90 -6.15
CA ASN A 59 -7.61 19.69 -6.71
C ASN A 59 -6.54 18.63 -6.95
N SER A 60 -6.92 17.39 -6.69
CA SER A 60 -6.16 16.22 -7.14
C SER A 60 -7.07 15.35 -7.98
N TYR A 61 -6.52 14.69 -8.96
CA TYR A 61 -7.26 13.76 -9.80
C TYR A 61 -6.74 12.34 -9.59
N VAL A 62 -7.61 11.50 -9.06
CA VAL A 62 -7.37 10.06 -8.93
C VAL A 62 -8.51 9.34 -9.62
N PRO A 63 -8.28 8.55 -10.67
CA PRO A 63 -9.33 7.76 -11.30
C PRO A 63 -9.97 6.84 -10.26
N GLN A 64 -11.30 6.94 -10.12
CA GLN A 64 -12.08 6.07 -9.23
C GLN A 64 -12.81 4.97 -10.00
N ASN A 65 -12.98 5.16 -11.30
CA ASN A 65 -13.72 4.26 -12.17
C ASN A 65 -12.78 3.61 -13.19
N GLY A 66 -13.04 2.36 -13.47
CA GLY A 66 -12.27 1.54 -14.41
C GLY A 66 -11.62 0.35 -13.71
N SER A 67 -11.15 -0.57 -14.53
CA SER A 67 -10.47 -1.76 -14.04
C SER A 67 -9.46 -2.25 -15.09
N PHE A 68 -8.48 -3.03 -14.64
CA PHE A 68 -7.54 -3.71 -15.53
C PHE A 68 -7.21 -5.10 -15.01
N PRO A 69 -6.94 -6.06 -15.93
CA PRO A 69 -6.49 -7.39 -15.54
C PRO A 69 -5.01 -7.37 -15.14
N TYR A 70 -4.65 -8.15 -14.13
CA TYR A 70 -3.27 -8.35 -13.72
C TYR A 70 -3.03 -9.79 -13.28
N MET A 71 -1.80 -10.25 -13.34
CA MET A 71 -1.40 -11.51 -12.76
C MET A 71 -0.96 -11.29 -11.31
N ASP A 72 -1.66 -11.92 -10.38
CA ASP A 72 -1.28 -11.88 -8.97
C ASP A 72 -0.15 -12.87 -8.71
N VAL A 73 1.06 -12.36 -8.54
CA VAL A 73 2.27 -13.18 -8.31
C VAL A 73 2.24 -13.97 -7.00
N ARG A 74 1.29 -13.67 -6.10
CA ARG A 74 1.14 -14.39 -4.83
C ARG A 74 0.52 -15.77 -5.00
N ASP A 75 -0.31 -15.96 -6.02
CA ASP A 75 -1.00 -17.22 -6.31
C ASP A 75 -0.98 -17.63 -7.78
N GLY A 76 -0.36 -16.83 -8.65
CA GLY A 76 -0.21 -17.09 -10.08
C GLY A 76 -1.50 -16.99 -10.88
N LYS A 77 -2.53 -16.33 -10.37
CA LYS A 77 -3.85 -16.23 -11.01
C LYS A 77 -4.06 -14.85 -11.64
N MET A 78 -4.77 -14.85 -12.77
CA MET A 78 -5.30 -13.62 -13.34
C MET A 78 -6.43 -13.10 -12.46
N LYS A 79 -6.36 -11.82 -12.12
CA LYS A 79 -7.35 -11.08 -11.33
C LYS A 79 -7.66 -9.76 -11.99
N THR A 80 -8.73 -9.13 -11.56
CA THR A 80 -9.09 -7.77 -11.97
C THR A 80 -8.86 -6.83 -10.79
N TRP A 81 -8.17 -5.74 -11.03
CA TRP A 81 -8.03 -4.64 -10.10
C TRP A 81 -8.99 -3.52 -10.48
N ASN A 82 -9.80 -3.04 -9.54
CA ASN A 82 -10.63 -1.87 -9.73
C ASN A 82 -9.88 -0.65 -9.22
N LEU A 83 -9.93 0.44 -9.96
CA LEU A 83 -9.18 1.66 -9.61
C LEU A 83 -9.63 2.24 -8.27
N GLY A 84 -10.92 2.10 -7.94
CA GLY A 84 -11.48 2.53 -6.66
C GLY A 84 -11.02 1.73 -5.44
N ASP A 85 -10.42 0.54 -5.62
CA ASP A 85 -9.97 -0.29 -4.51
C ASP A 85 -8.74 0.30 -3.78
N GLY A 86 -8.00 1.18 -4.46
CA GLY A 86 -6.84 1.86 -3.87
C GLY A 86 -5.70 0.90 -3.51
N SER A 87 -5.05 1.15 -2.38
CA SER A 87 -3.93 0.34 -1.88
C SER A 87 -4.32 -0.36 -0.58
N GLU A 88 -4.02 -1.65 -0.48
CA GLU A 88 -4.23 -2.43 0.74
C GLU A 88 -2.89 -2.94 1.28
N ASN A 89 -2.65 -2.70 2.57
CA ASN A 89 -1.56 -3.29 3.32
C ASN A 89 -2.14 -4.05 4.50
N ARG A 90 -1.76 -5.31 4.64
CA ARG A 90 -2.18 -6.17 5.74
C ARG A 90 -0.95 -6.82 6.36
N ALA A 91 -0.92 -6.95 7.68
CA ALA A 91 0.12 -7.72 8.34
C ALA A 91 -0.48 -8.50 9.52
N ASN A 92 -0.07 -9.75 9.64
CA ASN A 92 -0.28 -10.58 10.82
C ASN A 92 1.08 -10.91 11.41
N GLU A 93 1.22 -10.69 12.71
CA GLU A 93 2.45 -10.90 13.44
C GLU A 93 2.16 -11.72 14.69
N ILE A 94 2.96 -12.76 14.91
CA ILE A 94 2.98 -13.54 16.15
C ILE A 94 4.38 -13.46 16.71
N ALA A 95 4.49 -13.13 18.00
CA ALA A 95 5.77 -13.09 18.68
C ALA A 95 5.70 -13.87 20.01
N LEU A 96 6.74 -14.64 20.28
CA LEU A 96 7.01 -15.27 21.55
C LEU A 96 8.25 -14.58 22.14
N ILE A 97 8.08 -13.99 23.32
CA ILE A 97 9.15 -13.31 24.06
C ILE A 97 9.33 -14.02 25.39
N SER A 98 10.53 -14.40 25.71
CA SER A 98 10.84 -15.07 26.95
C SER A 98 12.11 -14.53 27.61
N ASP A 99 12.02 -14.28 28.89
CA ASP A 99 13.14 -13.91 29.75
C ASP A 99 13.28 -14.94 30.88
N TYR A 100 14.50 -15.32 31.18
CA TYR A 100 14.79 -16.22 32.31
C TYR A 100 16.04 -15.79 33.04
N ARG A 101 15.94 -15.59 34.38
CA ARG A 101 17.05 -15.27 35.26
C ARG A 101 17.51 -16.53 35.96
N PHE A 102 18.73 -16.93 35.73
CA PHE A 102 19.41 -18.04 36.43
C PHE A 102 19.79 -17.66 37.87
N ARG A 103 20.19 -18.64 38.65
CA ARG A 103 20.56 -18.44 40.08
C ARG A 103 21.80 -17.57 40.27
N ASN A 104 22.68 -17.50 39.30
CA ASN A 104 23.90 -16.69 39.27
C ASN A 104 23.67 -15.29 38.64
N ASP A 105 22.41 -14.83 38.61
CA ASP A 105 21.98 -13.55 38.06
C ASP A 105 22.17 -13.39 36.53
N LEU A 106 22.59 -14.44 35.84
CA LEU A 106 22.66 -14.48 34.43
C LEU A 106 21.24 -14.37 33.85
N LEU A 107 21.03 -13.49 32.86
CA LEU A 107 19.75 -13.26 32.24
C LEU A 107 19.77 -13.79 30.79
N TRP A 108 18.97 -14.79 30.52
CA TRP A 108 18.74 -15.27 29.17
C TRP A 108 17.46 -14.66 28.60
N LYS A 109 17.57 -14.09 27.37
CA LYS A 109 16.44 -13.56 26.59
C LYS A 109 16.30 -14.37 25.32
N PHE A 110 15.06 -14.68 24.98
CA PHE A 110 14.72 -15.38 23.75
C PHE A 110 13.51 -14.72 23.07
N ASN A 111 13.65 -14.41 21.80
CA ASN A 111 12.56 -13.87 20.99
C ASN A 111 12.40 -14.69 19.71
N LEU A 112 11.16 -15.03 19.42
CA LEU A 112 10.73 -15.66 18.18
C LEU A 112 9.61 -14.80 17.60
N LYS A 113 9.74 -14.43 16.34
CA LYS A 113 8.74 -13.61 15.66
C LYS A 113 8.47 -14.17 14.28
N TYR A 114 7.20 -14.27 13.93
CA TYR A 114 6.74 -14.56 12.58
C TYR A 114 5.81 -13.46 12.10
N MET A 115 6.00 -13.01 10.86
CA MET A 115 5.16 -12.03 10.20
C MET A 115 4.76 -12.53 8.81
N ASP A 116 3.49 -12.41 8.50
CA ASP A 116 2.92 -12.59 7.15
C ASP A 116 2.23 -11.29 6.73
N ALA A 117 2.77 -10.63 5.72
CA ALA A 117 2.33 -9.32 5.27
C ALA A 117 2.07 -9.29 3.75
N PRO A 118 0.87 -9.68 3.31
CA PRO A 118 0.44 -9.42 1.94
C PRO A 118 0.22 -7.92 1.72
N ARG A 119 0.60 -7.48 0.53
CA ARG A 119 0.53 -6.09 0.13
C ARG A 119 0.02 -5.97 -1.30
N ALA A 120 -0.87 -5.03 -1.53
CA ALA A 120 -1.22 -4.55 -2.86
C ALA A 120 -1.16 -3.02 -2.83
N ASN A 121 -0.31 -2.43 -3.65
CA ASN A 121 -0.10 -1.01 -3.68
C ASN A 121 -0.35 -0.50 -5.10
N TYR A 122 -1.42 0.22 -5.26
CA TYR A 122 -1.76 0.90 -6.51
C TYR A 122 -1.17 2.30 -6.49
N VAL A 123 -0.44 2.62 -7.52
CA VAL A 123 0.17 3.94 -7.71
C VAL A 123 -0.21 4.46 -9.07
N ASP A 124 -0.75 5.65 -9.10
CA ASP A 124 -1.07 6.36 -10.32
C ASP A 124 -0.19 7.61 -10.41
N PHE A 125 0.67 7.63 -11.41
CA PHE A 125 1.50 8.80 -11.71
C PHE A 125 0.83 9.60 -12.81
N GLY A 126 0.53 10.86 -12.52
CA GLY A 126 0.15 11.84 -13.54
C GLY A 126 1.23 11.90 -14.62
N GLY A 127 0.81 11.87 -15.85
CA GLY A 127 1.68 12.18 -16.97
C GLY A 127 2.02 13.66 -16.95
N SER A 128 3.20 14.00 -17.39
CA SER A 128 3.59 15.40 -17.57
C SER A 128 3.08 15.99 -18.89
N THR A 129 2.47 15.18 -19.73
CA THR A 129 2.08 15.58 -21.08
C THR A 129 0.56 15.56 -21.22
N ILE A 130 0.00 16.73 -21.42
CA ILE A 130 -1.38 16.88 -21.88
C ILE A 130 -1.30 17.11 -23.37
N SER A 131 -2.07 16.32 -24.11
CA SER A 131 -2.18 16.41 -25.56
C SER A 131 -3.63 16.62 -25.96
N GLU A 132 -3.82 17.32 -27.06
CA GLU A 132 -5.13 17.38 -27.73
C GLU A 132 -5.34 16.07 -28.48
N VAL A 133 -6.49 15.44 -28.27
CA VAL A 133 -6.90 14.22 -28.97
C VAL A 133 -8.12 14.49 -29.81
N THR A 134 -8.22 13.79 -30.92
CA THR A 134 -9.27 13.89 -31.92
C THR A 134 -10.07 12.58 -31.97
N ALA A 135 -11.20 12.59 -32.65
CA ALA A 135 -12.01 11.39 -32.87
C ALA A 135 -11.24 10.23 -33.54
N ASN A 136 -10.14 10.53 -34.26
CA ASN A 136 -9.33 9.52 -34.93
C ASN A 136 -8.34 8.81 -34.02
N ASP A 137 -8.11 9.30 -32.82
CA ASP A 137 -7.16 8.70 -31.85
C ASP A 137 -7.75 7.50 -31.12
N GLY A 138 -9.04 7.19 -31.35
CA GLY A 138 -9.68 5.97 -30.84
C GLY A 138 -10.10 6.00 -29.37
N PHE A 139 -10.06 7.19 -28.74
CA PHE A 139 -10.60 7.36 -27.39
C PHE A 139 -12.12 7.51 -27.45
N THR A 140 -12.81 6.85 -26.51
CA THR A 140 -14.28 6.91 -26.43
C THR A 140 -14.74 7.27 -25.02
N LEU A 141 -15.85 7.98 -24.95
CA LEU A 141 -16.62 8.18 -23.73
C LEU A 141 -17.31 6.89 -23.29
N SER A 142 -17.82 6.86 -22.06
CA SER A 142 -18.51 5.69 -21.51
C SER A 142 -19.79 5.29 -22.26
N ASN A 143 -20.37 6.19 -23.02
CA ASN A 143 -21.53 5.95 -23.90
C ASN A 143 -21.14 5.43 -25.30
N GLY A 144 -19.82 5.31 -25.58
CA GLY A 144 -19.29 4.84 -26.84
C GLY A 144 -19.00 5.93 -27.87
N ASP A 145 -19.35 7.18 -27.60
CA ASP A 145 -19.05 8.29 -28.50
C ASP A 145 -17.54 8.59 -28.54
N PRO A 146 -16.99 9.01 -29.70
CA PRO A 146 -15.61 9.47 -29.77
C PRO A 146 -15.36 10.64 -28.80
N TYR A 147 -14.20 10.59 -28.12
CA TYR A 147 -13.76 11.70 -27.29
C TYR A 147 -12.85 12.64 -28.08
N GLU A 148 -13.12 13.91 -27.99
CA GLU A 148 -12.26 14.99 -28.51
C GLU A 148 -11.96 15.98 -27.39
N GLY A 149 -10.73 16.44 -27.30
CA GLY A 149 -10.32 17.42 -26.29
C GLY A 149 -8.97 17.11 -25.67
N LEU A 150 -8.75 17.61 -24.47
CA LEU A 150 -7.48 17.41 -23.77
C LEU A 150 -7.45 16.06 -23.05
N ALA A 151 -6.39 15.30 -23.26
CA ALA A 151 -6.13 14.05 -22.55
C ALA A 151 -4.75 14.06 -21.88
N GLU A 152 -4.68 13.54 -20.68
CA GLU A 152 -3.44 13.33 -19.96
C GLU A 152 -3.04 11.85 -20.00
N GLY A 153 -1.83 11.57 -20.50
CA GLY A 153 -1.23 10.25 -20.40
C GLY A 153 -0.84 9.95 -18.96
N ARG A 154 -1.38 8.90 -18.38
CA ARG A 154 -1.07 8.48 -17.01
C ARG A 154 -0.39 7.12 -17.01
N ARG A 155 0.50 6.89 -16.03
CA ARG A 155 1.12 5.59 -15.78
C ARG A 155 0.58 5.04 -14.49
N THR A 156 -0.01 3.85 -14.57
CA THR A 156 -0.54 3.15 -13.43
C THR A 156 0.34 1.93 -13.12
N TRP A 157 0.69 1.76 -11.85
CA TRP A 157 1.46 0.63 -11.38
C TRP A 157 0.71 -0.06 -10.26
N LEU A 158 0.63 -1.37 -10.34
CA LEU A 158 0.15 -2.21 -9.26
C LEU A 158 1.28 -3.08 -8.74
N HIS A 159 1.70 -2.81 -7.52
CA HIS A 159 2.70 -3.60 -6.82
C HIS A 159 1.99 -4.61 -5.92
N VAL A 160 2.03 -5.87 -6.29
CA VAL A 160 1.48 -6.96 -5.51
C VAL A 160 2.61 -7.80 -4.96
N GLY A 161 2.59 -8.03 -3.66
CA GLY A 161 3.63 -8.80 -3.01
C GLY A 161 3.17 -9.44 -1.72
N LYS A 162 4.00 -10.34 -1.20
CA LYS A 162 3.81 -10.96 0.10
C LYS A 162 5.16 -11.10 0.77
N VAL A 163 5.29 -10.51 1.96
CA VAL A 163 6.48 -10.66 2.79
C VAL A 163 6.18 -11.66 3.89
N LYS A 164 7.02 -12.68 4.01
CA LYS A 164 7.07 -13.56 5.17
C LYS A 164 8.42 -13.36 5.84
N ASN A 165 8.39 -13.08 7.12
CA ASN A 165 9.61 -12.88 7.91
C ASN A 165 9.56 -13.77 9.13
N PHE A 166 10.69 -14.41 9.42
CA PHE A 166 10.90 -15.21 10.60
C PHE A 166 12.20 -14.76 11.27
N LEU A 167 12.09 -14.32 12.51
CA LEU A 167 13.21 -13.81 13.28
C LEU A 167 13.35 -14.62 14.56
N ILE A 168 14.56 -15.05 14.86
CA ILE A 168 14.94 -15.64 16.16
C ILE A 168 16.10 -14.83 16.69
N THR A 169 16.02 -14.43 17.96
CA THR A 169 17.13 -13.87 18.71
C THR A 169 17.28 -14.58 20.05
N SER A 170 18.51 -14.82 20.46
CA SER A 170 18.85 -15.38 21.77
C SER A 170 20.06 -14.65 22.30
N GLU A 171 19.96 -14.16 23.51
CA GLU A 171 21.00 -13.40 24.22
C GLU A 171 21.19 -13.99 25.63
N LEU A 172 22.43 -13.96 26.12
CA LEU A 172 22.79 -14.43 27.43
C LEU A 172 23.56 -13.34 28.19
#